data_d015857cd63d3332b9d7c419f71fa993
#
_entry.id   d015857cd63d3332b9d7c419f71fa993
#
_cell.length_a   1.000
_cell.length_b   1.000
_cell.length_c   1.000
_cell.angle_alpha   90.00
_cell.angle_beta   90.00
_cell.angle_gamma   90.00
#
_symmetry.space_group_name_H-M   'P 1'
#
loop_
_entity.id
_entity.type
_entity.pdbx_description
1 polymer ?
#
loop_
_entity_poly.entity_id
_entity_poly.type
_entity_poly.pdbx_seq_one_letter_code
_entity_poly.pdbx_strand_id
1 'polypeptide(L)'
;MKIAVFGSNPRSVAIGKLLADAGYQVCFGDAAGVNRAEAAARQAGGVADTPYNDAASCEMLIFAGSRAEVDDLLTATGCISPNAVVVDAMEGTDGEGPDLLAHKLDTHRVVRALILAPQVNASIPYCGDDADAMTLFEEVFRTAGCLTAYRGPLAKAGEITLPGSAKTGEAEFASIKSTNAVNS
;
A
#
# COMPACT_ATOMS: atom_id res chain seq x y z
N MET A 1 -4.34 17.06 7.74
CA MET A 1 -3.75 16.30 6.63
C MET A 1 -4.85 15.58 5.88
N LYS A 2 -4.81 15.66 4.57
CA LYS A 2 -5.77 15.01 3.67
C LYS A 2 -5.11 13.82 2.96
N ILE A 3 -5.78 12.66 2.96
CA ILE A 3 -5.29 11.41 2.40
C ILE A 3 -6.30 10.89 1.39
N ALA A 4 -5.84 10.56 0.18
CA ALA A 4 -6.66 9.88 -0.82
C ALA A 4 -6.38 8.37 -0.78
N VAL A 5 -7.44 7.56 -0.84
CA VAL A 5 -7.35 6.09 -0.99
C VAL A 5 -7.98 5.71 -2.33
N PHE A 6 -7.18 5.09 -3.20
CA PHE A 6 -7.60 4.64 -4.52
C PHE A 6 -7.88 3.14 -4.52
N GLY A 7 -9.13 2.79 -4.89
CA GLY A 7 -9.70 1.46 -4.85
C GLY A 7 -10.90 1.39 -3.92
N SER A 8 -11.81 0.45 -4.18
CA SER A 8 -13.05 0.25 -3.42
C SER A 8 -13.21 -1.18 -2.89
N ASN A 9 -12.15 -1.98 -2.92
CA ASN A 9 -12.16 -3.32 -2.33
C ASN A 9 -12.22 -3.26 -0.79
N PRO A 10 -12.55 -4.37 -0.10
CA PRO A 10 -12.67 -4.38 1.37
C PRO A 10 -11.42 -3.89 2.10
N ARG A 11 -10.22 -4.13 1.54
CA ARG A 11 -8.95 -3.68 2.12
C ARG A 11 -8.79 -2.15 2.01
N SER A 12 -9.09 -1.58 0.85
CA SER A 12 -9.07 -0.12 0.65
C SER A 12 -10.02 0.58 1.61
N VAL A 13 -11.23 0.04 1.78
CA VAL A 13 -12.22 0.55 2.75
C VAL A 13 -11.68 0.46 4.18
N ALA A 14 -11.05 -0.67 4.54
CA ALA A 14 -10.48 -0.85 5.88
C ALA A 14 -9.29 0.08 6.15
N ILE A 15 -8.41 0.33 5.15
CA ILE A 15 -7.34 1.34 5.24
C ILE A 15 -7.95 2.73 5.47
N GLY A 16 -8.91 3.12 4.66
CA GLY A 16 -9.55 4.43 4.79
C GLY A 16 -10.26 4.60 6.13
N LYS A 17 -10.95 3.56 6.60
CA LYS A 17 -11.59 3.59 7.92
C LYS A 17 -10.58 3.76 9.05
N LEU A 18 -9.49 3.00 9.04
CA LEU A 18 -8.41 3.09 10.03
C LEU A 18 -7.86 4.53 10.11
N LEU A 19 -7.65 5.16 8.96
CA LEU A 19 -7.12 6.52 8.90
C LEU A 19 -8.17 7.58 9.31
N ALA A 20 -9.43 7.40 8.92
CA ALA A 20 -10.51 8.27 9.34
C ALA A 20 -10.74 8.20 10.87
N ASP A 21 -10.70 7.02 11.46
CA ASP A 21 -10.78 6.81 12.92
C ASP A 21 -9.60 7.46 13.66
N ALA A 22 -8.43 7.60 13.00
CA ALA A 22 -7.26 8.32 13.52
C ALA A 22 -7.35 9.85 13.34
N GLY A 23 -8.42 10.37 12.78
CA GLY A 23 -8.69 11.82 12.64
C GLY A 23 -8.18 12.45 11.34
N TYR A 24 -7.75 11.65 10.35
CA TYR A 24 -7.38 12.17 9.05
C TYR A 24 -8.61 12.44 8.17
N GLN A 25 -8.50 13.43 7.28
CA GLN A 25 -9.49 13.64 6.22
C GLN A 25 -9.22 12.62 5.10
N VAL A 26 -10.10 11.65 4.96
CA VAL A 26 -9.95 10.58 3.96
C VAL A 26 -10.92 10.78 2.83
N CYS A 27 -10.42 10.81 1.59
CA CYS A 27 -11.23 10.76 0.38
C CYS A 27 -10.95 9.48 -0.42
N PHE A 28 -11.93 9.06 -1.22
CA PHE A 28 -11.84 7.85 -2.03
C PHE A 28 -11.95 8.17 -3.50
N GLY A 29 -11.08 7.50 -4.30
CA GLY A 29 -11.16 7.42 -5.75
C GLY A 29 -11.28 5.96 -6.20
N ASP A 30 -11.90 5.71 -7.35
CA ASP A 30 -12.02 4.36 -7.91
C ASP A 30 -12.00 4.38 -9.45
N ALA A 31 -11.32 3.42 -10.05
CA ALA A 31 -11.24 3.25 -11.50
C ALA A 31 -12.61 3.09 -12.17
N ALA A 32 -13.56 2.46 -11.48
CA ALA A 32 -14.93 2.26 -11.98
C ALA A 32 -15.87 3.45 -11.69
N GLY A 33 -15.33 4.56 -11.19
CA GLY A 33 -16.00 5.84 -11.07
C GLY A 33 -16.58 6.18 -9.71
N VAL A 34 -17.21 7.36 -9.66
CA VAL A 34 -17.64 8.03 -8.43
C VAL A 34 -18.60 7.22 -7.56
N ASN A 35 -19.50 6.45 -8.14
CA ASN A 35 -20.46 5.67 -7.38
C ASN A 35 -19.81 4.62 -6.46
N ARG A 36 -18.71 4.00 -6.94
CA ARG A 36 -17.91 3.05 -6.15
C ARG A 36 -17.11 3.75 -5.07
N ALA A 37 -16.49 4.86 -5.41
CA ALA A 37 -15.79 5.71 -4.44
C ALA A 37 -16.72 6.18 -3.32
N GLU A 38 -17.94 6.61 -3.65
CA GLU A 38 -18.97 6.98 -2.66
C GLU A 38 -19.38 5.81 -1.75
N ALA A 39 -19.53 4.61 -2.31
CA ALA A 39 -19.86 3.44 -1.52
C ALA A 39 -18.75 3.11 -0.52
N ALA A 40 -17.50 3.16 -0.95
CA ALA A 40 -16.33 2.97 -0.10
C ALA A 40 -16.23 4.04 0.99
N ALA A 41 -16.41 5.31 0.63
CA ALA A 41 -16.38 6.43 1.57
C ALA A 41 -17.45 6.31 2.67
N ARG A 42 -18.67 5.96 2.31
CA ARG A 42 -19.75 5.75 3.30
C ARG A 42 -19.42 4.63 4.29
N GLN A 43 -18.76 3.57 3.84
CA GLN A 43 -18.36 2.46 4.71
C GLN A 43 -17.19 2.82 5.62
N ALA A 44 -16.27 3.64 5.14
CA ALA A 44 -15.06 4.02 5.84
C ALA A 44 -15.23 5.22 6.78
N GLY A 45 -16.35 5.94 6.70
CA GLY A 45 -16.52 7.23 7.40
C GLY A 45 -15.74 8.39 6.74
N GLY A 46 -15.28 8.19 5.51
CA GLY A 46 -14.62 9.20 4.70
C GLY A 46 -15.62 9.98 3.82
N VAL A 47 -15.08 10.83 2.97
CA VAL A 47 -15.82 11.59 1.97
C VAL A 47 -15.52 10.99 0.60
N ALA A 48 -16.56 10.76 -0.20
CA ALA A 48 -16.34 10.51 -1.61
C ALA A 48 -15.99 11.81 -2.28
N ASP A 49 -14.84 11.83 -2.91
CA ASP A 49 -14.46 12.96 -3.70
C ASP A 49 -14.67 12.68 -5.20
N THR A 50 -15.06 13.72 -5.92
CA THR A 50 -15.02 13.67 -7.37
C THR A 50 -13.55 13.49 -7.78
N PRO A 51 -13.24 12.45 -8.57
CA PRO A 51 -11.88 11.93 -8.72
C PRO A 51 -10.84 12.93 -9.23
N TYR A 52 -11.26 14.04 -9.81
CA TYR A 52 -10.36 14.93 -10.54
C TYR A 52 -9.86 16.17 -9.78
N ASN A 53 -10.44 16.51 -8.65
CA ASN A 53 -10.15 17.82 -8.02
C ASN A 53 -9.40 17.75 -6.70
N ASP A 54 -9.34 16.60 -6.05
CA ASP A 54 -8.83 16.54 -4.69
C ASP A 54 -7.50 15.79 -4.51
N ALA A 55 -7.12 14.91 -5.43
CA ALA A 55 -5.81 14.25 -5.37
C ALA A 55 -4.65 15.27 -5.35
N ALA A 56 -4.79 16.38 -6.10
CA ALA A 56 -3.82 17.46 -6.10
C ALA A 56 -3.69 18.19 -4.76
N SER A 57 -4.71 18.11 -3.89
CA SER A 57 -4.70 18.71 -2.55
C SER A 57 -4.30 17.73 -1.45
N CYS A 58 -4.12 16.43 -1.78
CA CYS A 58 -3.76 15.42 -0.81
C CYS A 58 -2.25 15.39 -0.55
N GLU A 59 -1.91 15.22 0.71
CA GLU A 59 -0.51 15.08 1.16
C GLU A 59 -0.03 13.64 1.05
N MET A 60 -0.96 12.68 1.02
CA MET A 60 -0.67 11.25 0.80
C MET A 60 -1.73 10.62 -0.10
N LEU A 61 -1.28 9.78 -1.03
CA LEU A 61 -2.12 9.01 -1.94
C LEU A 61 -1.81 7.53 -1.77
N ILE A 62 -2.82 6.73 -1.42
CA ILE A 62 -2.67 5.30 -1.15
C ILE A 62 -3.37 4.52 -2.26
N PHE A 63 -2.60 3.87 -3.11
CA PHE A 63 -3.11 2.97 -4.14
C PHE A 63 -3.29 1.58 -3.55
N ALA A 64 -4.54 1.17 -3.31
CA ALA A 64 -4.88 -0.09 -2.66
C ALA A 64 -5.83 -0.97 -3.49
N GLY A 65 -5.99 -0.65 -4.76
CA GLY A 65 -6.71 -1.46 -5.75
C GLY A 65 -5.93 -2.67 -6.24
N SER A 66 -6.36 -3.23 -7.36
CA SER A 66 -5.63 -4.24 -8.11
C SER A 66 -4.56 -3.59 -8.99
N ARG A 67 -3.40 -4.25 -9.17
CA ARG A 67 -2.39 -3.79 -10.14
C ARG A 67 -2.92 -3.79 -11.58
N ALA A 68 -3.81 -4.70 -11.92
CA ALA A 68 -4.46 -4.74 -13.24
C ALA A 68 -5.28 -3.47 -13.54
N GLU A 69 -5.67 -2.71 -12.52
CA GLU A 69 -6.47 -1.48 -12.63
C GLU A 69 -5.60 -0.21 -12.50
N VAL A 70 -4.27 -0.35 -12.46
CA VAL A 70 -3.37 0.78 -12.16
C VAL A 70 -3.54 1.96 -13.12
N ASP A 71 -3.65 1.71 -14.42
CA ASP A 71 -3.78 2.78 -15.42
C ASP A 71 -5.11 3.53 -15.29
N ASP A 72 -6.19 2.81 -14.98
CA ASP A 72 -7.50 3.40 -14.73
C ASP A 72 -7.50 4.19 -13.41
N LEU A 73 -6.85 3.67 -12.38
CA LEU A 73 -6.67 4.39 -11.11
C LEU A 73 -5.85 5.66 -11.30
N LEU A 74 -4.78 5.62 -12.07
CA LEU A 74 -3.96 6.80 -12.38
C LEU A 74 -4.72 7.84 -13.22
N THR A 75 -5.53 7.37 -14.17
CA THR A 75 -6.43 8.24 -14.91
C THR A 75 -7.44 8.93 -13.98
N ALA A 76 -7.98 8.19 -13.01
CA ALA A 76 -8.88 8.74 -11.99
C ALA A 76 -8.19 9.68 -11.00
N THR A 77 -6.88 9.51 -10.79
CA THR A 77 -6.09 10.36 -9.88
C THR A 77 -5.86 11.76 -10.46
N GLY A 78 -5.66 11.88 -11.77
CA GLY A 78 -5.31 13.15 -12.40
C GLY A 78 -3.94 13.66 -11.94
N CYS A 79 -3.83 14.99 -11.76
CA CYS A 79 -2.59 15.61 -11.28
C CYS A 79 -2.41 15.39 -9.78
N ILE A 80 -1.18 15.12 -9.36
CA ILE A 80 -0.80 15.03 -7.94
C ILE A 80 0.07 16.22 -7.52
N SER A 81 0.09 16.52 -6.23
CA SER A 81 1.04 17.48 -5.68
C SER A 81 2.48 16.94 -5.80
N PRO A 82 3.46 17.75 -6.22
CA PRO A 82 4.86 17.33 -6.24
C PRO A 82 5.41 16.87 -4.88
N ASN A 83 4.77 17.33 -3.80
CA ASN A 83 5.16 17.00 -2.43
C ASN A 83 4.35 15.84 -1.84
N ALA A 84 3.38 15.31 -2.57
CA ALA A 84 2.57 14.19 -2.09
C ALA A 84 3.41 12.92 -1.92
N VAL A 85 3.13 12.17 -0.87
CA VAL A 85 3.68 10.83 -0.69
C VAL A 85 2.75 9.82 -1.37
N VAL A 86 3.31 9.01 -2.24
CA VAL A 86 2.59 7.95 -2.94
C VAL A 86 2.85 6.62 -2.23
N VAL A 87 1.80 5.98 -1.75
CA VAL A 87 1.88 4.66 -1.11
C VAL A 87 1.35 3.61 -2.07
N ASP A 88 2.22 2.73 -2.53
CA ASP A 88 1.84 1.55 -3.30
C ASP A 88 1.48 0.41 -2.32
N ALA A 89 0.20 0.22 -2.11
CA ALA A 89 -0.37 -0.88 -1.33
C ALA A 89 -1.16 -1.87 -2.21
N MET A 90 -0.97 -1.84 -3.53
CA MET A 90 -1.69 -2.71 -4.47
C MET A 90 -1.30 -4.17 -4.30
N GLU A 91 -2.24 -5.06 -4.63
CA GLU A 91 -1.99 -6.51 -4.69
C GLU A 91 -1.49 -6.92 -6.07
N GLY A 92 -0.72 -8.00 -6.08
CA GLY A 92 -0.18 -8.59 -7.29
C GLY A 92 1.29 -8.26 -7.53
N THR A 93 1.90 -9.08 -8.39
CA THR A 93 3.31 -8.97 -8.80
C THR A 93 3.44 -9.00 -10.31
N ASP A 94 2.43 -8.52 -11.03
CA ASP A 94 2.22 -8.73 -12.47
C ASP A 94 3.34 -8.17 -13.38
N GLY A 95 4.58 -8.57 -13.10
CA GLY A 95 5.73 -8.34 -13.97
C GLY A 95 6.24 -6.89 -14.03
N GLU A 96 5.51 -5.95 -13.48
CA GLU A 96 5.92 -4.54 -13.39
C GLU A 96 6.71 -4.33 -12.10
N GLY A 97 7.82 -3.62 -12.21
CA GLY A 97 8.76 -3.40 -11.11
C GLY A 97 8.15 -2.69 -9.90
N PRO A 98 8.84 -2.72 -8.77
CA PRO A 98 8.40 -2.07 -7.53
C PRO A 98 8.31 -0.54 -7.65
N ASP A 99 8.86 0.02 -8.68
CA ASP A 99 8.94 1.44 -9.01
C ASP A 99 7.89 1.91 -10.04
N LEU A 100 6.91 1.05 -10.37
CA LEU A 100 5.85 1.35 -11.33
C LEU A 100 5.19 2.72 -11.10
N LEU A 101 4.74 2.99 -9.87
CA LEU A 101 4.08 4.26 -9.54
C LEU A 101 5.06 5.44 -9.59
N ALA A 102 6.33 5.23 -9.25
CA ALA A 102 7.36 6.25 -9.35
C ALA A 102 7.52 6.71 -10.81
N HIS A 103 7.59 5.77 -11.75
CA HIS A 103 7.69 6.09 -13.17
C HIS A 103 6.42 6.71 -13.74
N LYS A 104 5.25 6.13 -13.43
CA LYS A 104 3.98 6.60 -14.01
C LYS A 104 3.57 7.98 -13.50
N LEU A 105 3.93 8.33 -12.26
CA LEU A 105 3.59 9.61 -11.63
C LEU A 105 4.76 10.61 -11.62
N ASP A 106 5.90 10.24 -12.20
CA ASP A 106 7.12 11.07 -12.22
C ASP A 106 7.48 11.61 -10.82
N THR A 107 7.52 10.71 -9.83
CA THR A 107 7.83 11.06 -8.45
C THR A 107 8.78 10.06 -7.82
N HIS A 108 9.69 10.54 -6.97
CA HIS A 108 10.56 9.69 -6.14
C HIS A 108 10.01 9.45 -4.72
N ARG A 109 8.90 10.12 -4.37
CA ARG A 109 8.29 10.06 -3.05
C ARG A 109 7.35 8.86 -2.91
N VAL A 110 7.85 7.67 -3.23
CA VAL A 110 7.07 6.43 -3.24
C VAL A 110 7.47 5.54 -2.07
N VAL A 111 6.47 5.01 -1.38
CA VAL A 111 6.59 3.97 -0.35
C VAL A 111 5.79 2.75 -0.80
N ARG A 112 6.44 1.61 -0.97
CA ARG A 112 5.76 0.32 -1.16
C ARG A 112 5.46 -0.29 0.19
N ALA A 113 4.19 -0.57 0.50
CA ALA A 113 3.77 -1.11 1.78
C ALA A 113 2.85 -2.32 1.63
N LEU A 114 3.06 -3.35 2.44
CA LEU A 114 2.19 -4.52 2.48
C LEU A 114 1.15 -4.34 3.60
N ILE A 115 -0.04 -3.85 3.24
CA ILE A 115 -1.14 -3.57 4.17
C ILE A 115 -2.26 -4.59 3.94
N LEU A 116 -2.16 -5.78 4.51
CA LEU A 116 -3.12 -6.88 4.28
C LEU A 116 -4.34 -6.82 5.21
N ALA A 117 -4.13 -6.51 6.46
CA ALA A 117 -5.18 -6.43 7.48
C ALA A 117 -5.02 -5.12 8.26
N PRO A 118 -5.52 -3.99 7.72
CA PRO A 118 -5.36 -2.69 8.36
C PRO A 118 -6.21 -2.62 9.63
N GLN A 119 -5.55 -2.68 10.77
CA GLN A 119 -6.14 -2.57 12.10
C GLN A 119 -5.10 -2.07 13.11
N VAL A 120 -5.57 -1.60 14.25
CA VAL A 120 -4.69 -1.20 15.36
C VAL A 120 -3.76 -2.36 15.74
N ASN A 121 -2.48 -2.07 15.99
CA ASN A 121 -1.39 -3.00 16.24
C ASN A 121 -0.99 -3.89 15.05
N ALA A 122 -1.54 -3.68 13.85
CA ALA A 122 -1.04 -4.36 12.65
C ALA A 122 0.41 -3.96 12.38
N SER A 123 1.23 -4.95 12.00
CA SER A 123 2.59 -4.70 11.52
C SER A 123 2.55 -4.49 10.01
N ILE A 124 3.05 -3.34 9.56
CA ILE A 124 3.08 -2.95 8.15
C ILE A 124 4.54 -2.90 7.69
N PRO A 125 5.03 -3.95 7.02
CA PRO A 125 6.33 -3.91 6.38
C PRO A 125 6.28 -2.99 5.15
N TYR A 126 7.34 -2.19 4.97
CA TYR A 126 7.42 -1.25 3.86
C TYR A 126 8.85 -1.07 3.34
N CYS A 127 8.97 -0.61 2.10
CA CYS A 127 10.20 -0.21 1.41
C CYS A 127 10.04 1.20 0.86
N GLY A 128 11.16 1.92 0.74
CA GLY A 128 11.20 3.26 0.15
C GLY A 128 12.61 3.80 0.13
N ASP A 129 12.83 4.86 -0.66
CA ASP A 129 14.15 5.50 -0.84
C ASP A 129 14.15 6.96 -0.37
N ASP A 130 12.99 7.64 -0.37
CA ASP A 130 12.85 9.02 0.07
C ASP A 130 12.61 9.09 1.59
N ALA A 131 13.54 9.67 2.32
CA ALA A 131 13.50 9.71 3.79
C ALA A 131 12.30 10.48 4.34
N ASP A 132 11.91 11.59 3.68
CA ASP A 132 10.78 12.41 4.12
C ASP A 132 9.45 11.70 3.85
N ALA A 133 9.34 11.01 2.71
CA ALA A 133 8.17 10.21 2.39
C ALA A 133 7.99 9.04 3.37
N MET A 134 9.07 8.35 3.71
CA MET A 134 9.05 7.27 4.70
C MET A 134 8.69 7.79 6.09
N THR A 135 9.24 8.92 6.50
CA THR A 135 8.92 9.55 7.79
C THR A 135 7.43 9.90 7.89
N LEU A 136 6.87 10.53 6.86
CA LEU A 136 5.45 10.86 6.83
C LEU A 136 4.57 9.60 6.84
N PHE A 137 4.94 8.57 6.08
CA PHE A 137 4.25 7.27 6.09
C PHE A 137 4.23 6.65 7.49
N GLU A 138 5.38 6.59 8.15
CA GLU A 138 5.49 6.04 9.52
C GLU A 138 4.65 6.83 10.51
N GLU A 139 4.69 8.16 10.46
CA GLU A 139 3.94 9.03 11.34
C GLU A 139 2.43 8.81 11.20
N VAL A 140 1.93 8.73 9.96
CA VAL A 140 0.51 8.51 9.67
C VAL A 140 0.05 7.16 10.21
N PHE A 141 0.75 6.08 9.91
CA PHE A 141 0.33 4.75 10.33
C PHE A 141 0.55 4.50 11.83
N ARG A 142 1.57 5.11 12.44
CA ARG A 142 1.76 5.09 13.89
C ARG A 142 0.64 5.84 14.60
N THR A 143 0.21 6.99 14.10
CA THR A 143 -0.95 7.74 14.63
C THR A 143 -2.23 6.92 14.54
N ALA A 144 -2.37 6.12 13.48
CA ALA A 144 -3.47 5.17 13.34
C ALA A 144 -3.30 3.89 14.17
N GLY A 145 -2.27 3.81 15.01
CA GLY A 145 -2.02 2.71 15.95
C GLY A 145 -1.36 1.50 15.31
N CYS A 146 -0.76 1.62 14.13
CA CYS A 146 -0.02 0.54 13.48
C CYS A 146 1.47 0.55 13.85
N LEU A 147 2.11 -0.60 13.65
CA LEU A 147 3.56 -0.76 13.76
C LEU A 147 4.14 -0.82 12.34
N THR A 148 5.02 0.11 12.01
CA THR A 148 5.70 0.12 10.71
C THR A 148 7.06 -0.57 10.82
N ALA A 149 7.47 -1.29 9.77
CA ALA A 149 8.72 -2.03 9.74
C ALA A 149 9.45 -1.83 8.41
N TYR A 150 10.48 -1.00 8.41
CA TYR A 150 11.32 -0.79 7.23
C TYR A 150 12.05 -2.06 6.80
N ARG A 151 12.02 -2.37 5.51
CA ARG A 151 12.58 -3.59 4.91
C ARG A 151 13.68 -3.33 3.88
N GLY A 152 13.97 -2.09 3.60
CA GLY A 152 15.02 -1.70 2.67
C GLY A 152 14.56 -0.77 1.56
N PRO A 153 15.41 -0.52 0.57
CA PRO A 153 15.10 0.35 -0.55
C PRO A 153 13.94 -0.19 -1.40
N LEU A 154 13.33 0.67 -2.20
CA LEU A 154 12.18 0.35 -3.06
C LEU A 154 12.46 -0.84 -3.99
N ALA A 155 13.72 -0.99 -4.46
CA ALA A 155 14.15 -2.13 -5.26
C ALA A 155 13.93 -3.50 -4.58
N LYS A 156 13.82 -3.56 -3.24
CA LYS A 156 13.52 -4.77 -2.48
C LYS A 156 12.03 -4.99 -2.21
N ALA A 157 11.17 -4.17 -2.77
CA ALA A 157 9.74 -4.23 -2.50
C ALA A 157 9.08 -5.58 -2.88
N GLY A 158 9.63 -6.30 -3.87
CA GLY A 158 9.18 -7.65 -4.21
C GLY A 158 9.50 -8.73 -3.16
N GLU A 159 10.38 -8.42 -2.20
CA GLU A 159 10.78 -9.33 -1.13
C GLU A 159 10.01 -9.10 0.18
N ILE A 160 9.11 -8.10 0.21
CA ILE A 160 8.34 -7.79 1.42
C ILE A 160 7.44 -8.96 1.78
N THR A 161 7.69 -9.55 2.96
CA THR A 161 6.86 -10.59 3.54
C THR A 161 6.36 -10.19 4.92
N LEU A 162 5.24 -10.75 5.35
CA LEU A 162 4.77 -10.54 6.71
C LEU A 162 5.76 -11.13 7.74
N PRO A 163 5.93 -10.49 8.91
CA PRO A 163 6.64 -11.09 10.02
C PRO A 163 6.01 -12.45 10.36
N GLY A 164 6.81 -13.53 10.29
CA GLY A 164 6.34 -14.90 10.56
C GLY A 164 5.98 -15.72 9.31
N SER A 165 5.89 -15.15 8.12
CA SER A 165 5.83 -15.89 6.86
C SER A 165 7.25 -16.17 6.34
N ALA A 166 8.06 -16.88 7.12
CA ALA A 166 9.28 -17.46 6.57
C ALA A 166 8.88 -18.39 5.42
N LYS A 167 9.54 -18.28 4.26
CA LYS A 167 9.40 -19.22 3.16
C LYS A 167 9.61 -20.64 3.72
N THR A 168 8.54 -21.30 4.09
CA THR A 168 8.55 -22.73 4.38
C THR A 168 8.63 -23.43 3.02
N GLY A 169 9.82 -23.79 2.60
CA GLY A 169 9.99 -24.59 1.42
C GLY A 169 11.32 -24.33 0.72
N GLU A 170 12.37 -24.94 1.22
CA GLU A 170 13.46 -25.58 0.45
C GLU A 170 14.60 -26.07 1.33
N ALA A 171 14.65 -25.72 2.63
CA ALA A 171 15.75 -26.14 3.51
C ALA A 171 15.52 -27.47 4.25
N GLU A 172 14.31 -28.01 4.30
CA GLU A 172 14.03 -29.28 5.02
C GLU A 172 14.11 -30.56 4.18
N PHE A 173 14.10 -30.46 2.85
CA PHE A 173 14.21 -31.65 1.99
C PHE A 173 15.65 -32.15 1.75
N ALA A 174 16.66 -31.37 2.09
CA ALA A 174 18.06 -31.79 1.95
C ALA A 174 18.58 -32.60 3.15
N SER A 175 17.95 -32.53 4.31
CA SER A 175 18.44 -33.20 5.53
C SER A 175 17.94 -34.65 5.72
N ILE A 176 16.92 -35.08 4.95
CA ILE A 176 16.34 -36.43 5.11
C ILE A 176 17.01 -37.46 4.19
N LYS A 177 17.81 -37.05 3.20
CA LYS A 177 18.50 -37.98 2.27
C LYS A 177 19.89 -38.44 2.71
N SER A 178 20.46 -37.87 3.78
CA SER A 178 21.80 -38.27 4.23
C SER A 178 21.84 -39.28 5.38
N THR A 179 20.68 -39.72 5.92
CA THR A 179 20.65 -40.61 7.09
C THR A 179 20.35 -42.10 6.73
N ASN A 180 20.10 -42.42 5.47
CA ASN A 180 19.77 -43.80 5.03
C ASN A 180 20.86 -44.50 4.18
N ALA A 181 22.11 -44.03 4.22
CA ALA A 181 23.20 -44.61 3.45
C ALA A 181 24.36 -45.19 4.31
N VAL A 182 24.10 -45.53 5.57
CA VAL A 182 25.06 -46.31 6.36
C VAL A 182 24.28 -47.37 7.15
N ASN A 183 23.97 -48.47 6.52
CA ASN A 183 23.82 -49.81 7.09
C ASN A 183 23.36 -50.77 5.98
N SER A 184 24.31 -51.29 5.27
CA SER A 184 24.27 -52.66 4.64
C SER A 184 25.69 -53.11 4.42
#